data_216abd1b44ef5681c63af13102ebf589
#
_entry.id   216abd1b44ef5681c63af13102ebf589
#
_cell.length_a   1.000
_cell.length_b   1.000
_cell.length_c   1.000
_cell.angle_alpha   90.00
_cell.angle_beta   90.00
_cell.angle_gamma   90.00
#
_symmetry.space_group_name_H-M   'P 1'
#
loop_
_entity.id
_entity.type
_entity.pdbx_description
1 polymer ?
#
loop_
_entity_poly.entity_id
_entity_poly.type
_entity_poly.pdbx_seq_one_letter_code
_entity_poly.pdbx_strand_id
1 'polypeptide(L)'
;MIFDYARRLFIVFLLTLSVFMMFLTGNVAKAEGDKVSGDTSSWTFPVEGMITDSYGTRSGSHKGMDIGGEIGSPVYSVAKGIVIKSYLSDSYGHVVFIRHENGYETVYAHLQSRLVDENQEVAQGQQLGKLGNTGRSTGAHLHFEVHRGEWTIDKENAVDPYRVFGQGEVGQLVFAKEKDPFQAVGVTGTAESLPDESVAEGVHIVHKGETLWGISRQYGVSVEEIMQKNAMKSSGLKVNQRLMIPGSSPKGQYVVKQGDTLYSISKAQGIDMDELVSRNDLNPASAIYPQQVLKVY
;
A
#
# COMPACT_ATOMS: atom_id res chain seq x y z
N MET A 1 60.51 -4.18 -51.75
CA MET A 1 60.36 -3.16 -50.67
C MET A 1 59.10 -2.31 -50.88
N ILE A 2 58.84 -1.68 -52.02
CA ILE A 2 57.63 -0.84 -52.20
C ILE A 2 56.34 -1.60 -52.09
N PHE A 3 56.24 -2.81 -52.63
CA PHE A 3 55.05 -3.67 -52.56
C PHE A 3 54.73 -4.14 -51.12
N ASP A 4 55.73 -4.37 -50.29
CA ASP A 4 55.48 -4.76 -48.88
C ASP A 4 54.98 -3.58 -48.06
N TYR A 5 55.44 -2.37 -48.34
CA TYR A 5 54.96 -1.17 -47.69
C TYR A 5 53.52 -0.85 -48.07
N ALA A 6 53.19 -0.98 -49.35
CA ALA A 6 51.83 -0.81 -49.85
C ALA A 6 50.84 -1.81 -49.23
N ARG A 7 51.26 -3.07 -49.09
CA ARG A 7 50.47 -4.13 -48.47
C ARG A 7 50.23 -3.86 -46.95
N ARG A 8 51.26 -3.40 -46.25
CA ARG A 8 51.10 -3.03 -44.83
C ARG A 8 50.20 -1.83 -44.63
N LEU A 9 50.31 -0.79 -45.46
CA LEU A 9 49.44 0.36 -45.42
C LEU A 9 47.99 0.00 -45.73
N PHE A 10 47.78 -0.91 -46.71
CA PHE A 10 46.45 -1.37 -47.05
C PHE A 10 45.80 -2.18 -45.88
N ILE A 11 46.57 -3.04 -45.17
CA ILE A 11 46.10 -3.77 -44.02
C ILE A 11 45.74 -2.83 -42.85
N VAL A 12 46.58 -1.82 -42.60
CA VAL A 12 46.29 -0.80 -41.55
C VAL A 12 45.06 0.00 -41.93
N PHE A 13 44.89 0.36 -43.18
CA PHE A 13 43.70 1.08 -43.67
C PHE A 13 42.43 0.24 -43.52
N LEU A 14 42.48 -1.05 -43.85
CA LEU A 14 41.33 -1.95 -43.66
C LEU A 14 40.99 -2.14 -42.19
N LEU A 15 41.99 -2.25 -41.29
CA LEU A 15 41.75 -2.35 -39.86
C LEU A 15 41.16 -1.07 -39.27
N THR A 16 41.66 0.10 -39.68
CA THR A 16 41.11 1.38 -39.24
C THR A 16 39.71 1.61 -39.79
N LEU A 17 39.44 1.21 -41.04
CA LEU A 17 38.10 1.27 -41.64
C LEU A 17 37.12 0.30 -40.91
N SER A 18 37.58 -0.89 -40.54
CA SER A 18 36.78 -1.87 -39.76
C SER A 18 36.43 -1.32 -38.38
N VAL A 19 37.42 -0.74 -37.68
CA VAL A 19 37.18 -0.12 -36.36
C VAL A 19 36.26 1.10 -36.52
N PHE A 20 36.46 1.92 -37.53
CA PHE A 20 35.59 3.06 -37.79
C PHE A 20 34.16 2.65 -38.19
N MET A 21 34.00 1.60 -38.99
CA MET A 21 32.70 0.98 -39.25
C MET A 21 32.04 0.42 -37.97
N MET A 22 32.83 -0.16 -37.06
CA MET A 22 32.33 -0.58 -35.74
C MET A 22 31.80 0.60 -34.92
N PHE A 23 32.44 1.76 -35.01
CA PHE A 23 31.96 3.01 -34.39
C PHE A 23 30.77 3.64 -35.13
N LEU A 24 30.64 3.45 -36.44
CA LEU A 24 29.51 3.96 -37.22
C LEU A 24 28.29 3.04 -37.17
N THR A 25 28.49 1.72 -37.06
CA THR A 25 27.43 0.74 -36.87
C THR A 25 27.17 0.47 -35.41
N GLY A 26 28.03 0.93 -34.52
CA GLY A 26 27.78 1.12 -33.10
C GLY A 26 26.79 2.29 -32.87
N ASN A 27 25.72 2.36 -33.65
CA ASN A 27 24.47 2.68 -33.04
C ASN A 27 24.34 1.62 -31.95
N VAL A 28 24.81 1.97 -30.76
CA VAL A 28 24.11 1.54 -29.59
C VAL A 28 22.64 1.63 -30.00
N ALA A 29 22.02 0.50 -30.26
CA ALA A 29 20.60 0.40 -30.19
C ALA A 29 20.33 0.99 -28.81
N LYS A 30 20.05 2.31 -28.80
CA LYS A 30 19.29 2.90 -27.76
C LYS A 30 18.08 2.02 -27.85
N ALA A 31 18.05 1.03 -26.95
CA ALA A 31 16.89 0.22 -26.76
C ALA A 31 15.82 1.29 -26.66
N GLU A 32 15.03 1.37 -27.71
CA GLU A 32 13.82 2.15 -27.74
C GLU A 32 13.14 1.54 -26.55
N GLY A 33 13.26 2.27 -25.40
CA GLY A 33 12.76 1.75 -24.16
C GLY A 33 11.32 1.45 -24.48
N ASP A 34 11.03 0.16 -24.58
CA ASP A 34 9.65 -0.31 -24.53
C ASP A 34 9.02 0.67 -23.57
N LYS A 35 7.93 1.31 -23.99
CA LYS A 35 7.07 2.05 -23.07
C LYS A 35 6.59 0.99 -22.13
N VAL A 36 7.42 0.74 -21.11
CA VAL A 36 7.11 -0.15 -20.02
C VAL A 36 5.80 0.39 -19.53
N SER A 37 4.75 -0.34 -19.80
CA SER A 37 3.45 -0.02 -19.27
C SER A 37 3.63 -0.13 -17.77
N GLY A 38 3.81 1.01 -17.11
CA GLY A 38 4.07 1.08 -15.68
C GLY A 38 2.85 0.63 -14.86
N ASP A 39 2.14 -0.38 -15.38
CA ASP A 39 0.97 -0.95 -14.75
C ASP A 39 1.35 -1.66 -13.46
N THR A 40 0.91 -1.10 -12.36
CA THR A 40 1.05 -1.64 -11.01
C THR A 40 -0.31 -2.06 -10.44
N SER A 41 -1.36 -2.07 -11.26
CA SER A 41 -2.74 -2.36 -10.82
C SER A 41 -2.92 -3.76 -10.22
N SER A 42 -2.01 -4.68 -10.54
CA SER A 42 -2.00 -6.05 -9.98
C SER A 42 -1.16 -6.20 -8.70
N TRP A 43 -0.43 -5.15 -8.28
CA TRP A 43 0.44 -5.24 -7.12
C TRP A 43 -0.35 -5.43 -5.83
N THR A 44 0.25 -6.18 -4.90
CA THR A 44 -0.34 -6.50 -3.60
C THR A 44 0.61 -6.06 -2.49
N PHE A 45 0.10 -5.76 -1.30
CA PHE A 45 0.94 -5.37 -0.18
C PHE A 45 1.94 -6.49 0.17
N PRO A 46 3.20 -6.12 0.50
CA PRO A 46 4.28 -7.08 0.72
C PRO A 46 4.23 -7.76 2.10
N VAL A 47 3.52 -7.19 3.06
CA VAL A 47 3.46 -7.69 4.43
C VAL A 47 2.15 -7.29 5.08
N GLU A 48 1.69 -8.06 6.04
CA GLU A 48 0.61 -7.66 6.95
C GLU A 48 1.17 -6.77 8.05
N GLY A 49 0.49 -5.64 8.32
CA GLY A 49 0.92 -4.71 9.36
C GLY A 49 0.19 -3.37 9.29
N MET A 50 0.67 -2.43 10.08
CA MET A 50 0.18 -1.05 10.10
C MET A 50 1.18 -0.13 9.42
N ILE A 51 0.74 0.77 8.55
CA ILE A 51 1.61 1.81 7.99
C ILE A 51 1.99 2.78 9.12
N THR A 52 3.27 2.80 9.48
CA THR A 52 3.81 3.61 10.57
C THR A 52 4.48 4.89 10.09
N ASP A 53 4.94 4.91 8.84
CA ASP A 53 5.52 6.11 8.24
C ASP A 53 5.36 6.08 6.71
N SER A 54 5.29 7.26 6.09
CA SER A 54 5.01 7.39 4.66
C SER A 54 6.13 8.12 3.92
N TYR A 55 6.08 8.04 2.59
CA TYR A 55 7.02 8.70 1.69
C TYR A 55 7.01 10.24 1.92
N GLY A 56 8.21 10.83 1.89
CA GLY A 56 8.38 12.28 2.01
C GLY A 56 8.40 12.83 3.43
N THR A 57 8.17 12.01 4.45
CA THR A 57 8.36 12.39 5.85
C THR A 57 9.84 12.64 6.17
N ARG A 58 10.16 12.99 7.42
CA ARG A 58 11.54 13.28 7.89
C ARG A 58 12.19 14.36 7.01
N SER A 59 11.45 15.46 6.74
CA SER A 59 11.89 16.58 5.85
C SER A 59 12.25 16.10 4.43
N GLY A 60 11.52 15.13 3.89
CA GLY A 60 11.71 14.61 2.54
C GLY A 60 12.78 13.52 2.41
N SER A 61 13.43 13.13 3.49
CA SER A 61 14.50 12.11 3.46
C SER A 61 13.97 10.67 3.46
N HIS A 62 12.74 10.43 3.93
CA HIS A 62 12.12 9.11 3.88
C HIS A 62 11.62 8.82 2.47
N LYS A 63 12.22 7.87 1.80
CA LYS A 63 11.96 7.52 0.38
C LYS A 63 11.23 6.19 0.22
N GLY A 64 10.46 5.80 1.21
CA GLY A 64 9.70 4.56 1.23
C GLY A 64 8.43 4.67 2.07
N MET A 65 7.88 3.53 2.38
CA MET A 65 6.77 3.31 3.30
C MET A 65 7.24 2.35 4.39
N ASP A 66 7.03 2.70 5.65
CA ASP A 66 7.32 1.82 6.77
C ASP A 66 6.03 1.11 7.21
N ILE A 67 6.04 -0.22 7.20
CA ILE A 67 4.92 -1.06 7.62
C ILE A 67 5.33 -1.82 8.87
N GLY A 68 4.85 -1.37 10.02
CA GLY A 68 5.06 -1.99 11.33
C GLY A 68 4.34 -3.32 11.44
N GLY A 69 5.02 -4.33 12.00
CA GLY A 69 4.44 -5.67 12.14
C GLY A 69 5.22 -6.52 13.14
N GLU A 70 4.77 -7.75 13.34
CA GLU A 70 5.43 -8.70 14.22
C GLU A 70 6.75 -9.21 13.60
N ILE A 71 7.82 -9.26 14.42
CA ILE A 71 9.09 -9.85 13.99
C ILE A 71 8.87 -11.32 13.58
N GLY A 72 9.37 -11.68 12.41
CA GLY A 72 9.19 -13.02 11.85
C GLY A 72 8.02 -13.15 10.89
N SER A 73 7.14 -12.15 10.80
CA SER A 73 6.06 -12.11 9.79
C SER A 73 6.61 -12.28 8.37
N PRO A 74 5.95 -13.07 7.51
CA PRO A 74 6.43 -13.30 6.17
C PRO A 74 6.31 -12.04 5.31
N VAL A 75 7.38 -11.73 4.56
CA VAL A 75 7.43 -10.63 3.59
C VAL A 75 7.46 -11.22 2.18
N TYR A 76 6.63 -10.67 1.29
CA TYR A 76 6.35 -11.21 -0.04
C TYR A 76 6.69 -10.22 -1.15
N SER A 77 6.98 -10.75 -2.34
CA SER A 77 7.14 -9.93 -3.55
C SER A 77 5.81 -9.34 -3.98
N VAL A 78 5.80 -8.03 -4.25
CA VAL A 78 4.61 -7.30 -4.73
C VAL A 78 4.21 -7.68 -6.15
N ALA A 79 5.16 -8.18 -6.95
CA ALA A 79 4.97 -8.60 -8.34
C ALA A 79 6.02 -9.63 -8.73
N LYS A 80 5.84 -10.28 -9.89
CA LYS A 80 6.88 -11.09 -10.52
C LYS A 80 8.12 -10.26 -10.84
N GLY A 81 9.31 -10.82 -10.68
CA GLY A 81 10.57 -10.15 -11.01
C GLY A 81 11.80 -11.01 -10.78
N ILE A 82 12.96 -10.36 -10.85
CA ILE A 82 14.29 -10.97 -10.61
C ILE A 82 14.93 -10.26 -9.43
N VAL A 83 15.45 -11.01 -8.48
CA VAL A 83 16.23 -10.49 -7.36
C VAL A 83 17.56 -9.96 -7.89
N ILE A 84 17.74 -8.64 -7.84
CA ILE A 84 18.98 -8.01 -8.31
C ILE A 84 20.03 -7.80 -7.23
N LYS A 85 19.60 -7.79 -5.95
CA LYS A 85 20.47 -7.73 -4.78
C LYS A 85 19.80 -8.44 -3.60
N SER A 86 20.61 -9.19 -2.84
CA SER A 86 20.19 -9.86 -1.59
C SER A 86 21.37 -9.93 -0.63
N TYR A 87 21.52 -8.95 0.28
CA TYR A 87 22.70 -8.81 1.13
C TYR A 87 22.40 -8.18 2.49
N LEU A 88 23.40 -8.12 3.38
CA LEU A 88 23.34 -7.41 4.64
C LEU A 88 23.97 -6.03 4.48
N SER A 89 23.20 -4.98 4.69
CA SER A 89 23.60 -3.57 4.62
C SER A 89 23.68 -2.97 6.02
N ASP A 90 24.60 -2.04 6.24
CA ASP A 90 24.70 -1.29 7.51
C ASP A 90 23.47 -0.41 7.77
N SER A 91 22.86 0.13 6.72
CA SER A 91 21.67 0.99 6.81
C SER A 91 20.36 0.21 6.70
N TYR A 92 20.21 -0.60 5.65
CA TYR A 92 18.99 -1.36 5.37
C TYR A 92 18.88 -2.66 6.17
N GLY A 93 19.95 -3.12 6.83
CA GLY A 93 19.99 -4.44 7.43
C GLY A 93 19.93 -5.54 6.37
N HIS A 94 19.28 -6.66 6.66
CA HIS A 94 18.96 -7.65 5.62
C HIS A 94 17.99 -7.03 4.63
N VAL A 95 18.38 -7.01 3.35
CA VAL A 95 17.66 -6.30 2.29
C VAL A 95 17.61 -7.13 1.01
N VAL A 96 16.49 -7.05 0.32
CA VAL A 96 16.24 -7.64 -1.00
C VAL A 96 15.81 -6.54 -1.96
N PHE A 97 16.37 -6.54 -3.17
CA PHE A 97 15.97 -5.67 -4.27
C PHE A 97 15.45 -6.52 -5.41
N ILE A 98 14.32 -6.15 -5.96
CA ILE A 98 13.70 -6.86 -7.07
C ILE A 98 13.49 -5.91 -8.25
N ARG A 99 13.91 -6.35 -9.45
CA ARG A 99 13.56 -5.71 -10.71
C ARG A 99 12.35 -6.42 -11.30
N HIS A 100 11.31 -5.66 -11.59
CA HIS A 100 10.06 -6.13 -12.16
C HIS A 100 10.02 -5.92 -13.68
N GLU A 101 9.23 -6.75 -14.37
CA GLU A 101 9.08 -6.71 -15.83
C GLU A 101 8.49 -5.38 -16.34
N ASN A 102 7.76 -4.67 -15.49
CA ASN A 102 7.16 -3.36 -15.79
C ASN A 102 8.12 -2.16 -15.60
N GLY A 103 9.43 -2.40 -15.40
CA GLY A 103 10.46 -1.38 -15.29
C GLY A 103 10.56 -0.70 -13.93
N TYR A 104 9.91 -1.21 -12.92
CA TYR A 104 10.11 -0.77 -11.53
C TYR A 104 11.13 -1.64 -10.81
N GLU A 105 11.78 -1.05 -9.82
CA GLU A 105 12.53 -1.78 -8.78
C GLU A 105 11.89 -1.56 -7.42
N THR A 106 11.86 -2.60 -6.60
CA THR A 106 11.37 -2.53 -5.22
C THR A 106 12.44 -2.97 -4.24
N VAL A 107 12.41 -2.37 -3.05
CA VAL A 107 13.35 -2.65 -1.95
C VAL A 107 12.57 -3.11 -0.72
N TYR A 108 13.04 -4.19 -0.12
CA TYR A 108 12.48 -4.79 1.10
C TYR A 108 13.58 -4.82 2.15
N ALA A 109 13.53 -3.90 3.11
CA ALA A 109 14.60 -3.69 4.07
C ALA A 109 14.18 -3.98 5.52
N HIS A 110 15.16 -3.95 6.42
CA HIS A 110 15.05 -4.25 7.86
C HIS A 110 14.57 -5.68 8.15
N LEU A 111 14.76 -6.59 7.20
CA LEU A 111 14.35 -7.99 7.34
C LEU A 111 15.12 -8.67 8.50
N GLN A 112 14.49 -9.63 9.15
CA GLN A 112 15.14 -10.54 10.07
C GLN A 112 16.04 -11.54 9.33
N SER A 113 15.54 -12.03 8.19
CA SER A 113 16.24 -12.99 7.32
C SER A 113 15.75 -12.86 5.89
N ARG A 114 16.61 -13.20 4.95
CA ARG A 114 16.32 -13.28 3.52
C ARG A 114 16.18 -14.76 3.15
N LEU A 115 15.26 -15.08 2.26
CA LEU A 115 14.95 -16.44 1.79
C LEU A 115 15.17 -16.59 0.28
N VAL A 116 15.73 -15.56 -0.36
CA VAL A 116 16.00 -15.52 -1.80
C VAL A 116 17.40 -15.01 -2.06
N ASP A 117 18.01 -15.51 -3.13
CA ASP A 117 19.36 -15.18 -3.58
C ASP A 117 19.35 -14.27 -4.80
N GLU A 118 20.48 -13.59 -5.08
CA GLU A 118 20.65 -12.78 -6.28
C GLU A 118 20.49 -13.63 -7.55
N ASN A 119 19.93 -13.03 -8.58
CA ASN A 119 19.54 -13.63 -9.86
C ASN A 119 18.42 -14.67 -9.79
N GLN A 120 17.79 -14.86 -8.64
CA GLN A 120 16.62 -15.71 -8.50
C GLN A 120 15.38 -15.02 -9.10
N GLU A 121 14.65 -15.75 -9.93
CA GLU A 121 13.29 -15.34 -10.32
C GLU A 121 12.33 -15.55 -9.16
N VAL A 122 11.44 -14.59 -8.95
CA VAL A 122 10.40 -14.66 -7.94
C VAL A 122 9.03 -14.36 -8.56
N ALA A 123 8.04 -15.11 -8.14
CA ALA A 123 6.65 -14.86 -8.50
C ALA A 123 6.04 -13.78 -7.59
N GLN A 124 4.95 -13.14 -8.04
CA GLN A 124 4.12 -12.32 -7.16
C GLN A 124 3.62 -13.14 -5.97
N GLY A 125 3.69 -12.56 -4.77
CA GLY A 125 3.30 -13.25 -3.54
C GLY A 125 4.27 -14.36 -3.09
N GLN A 126 5.42 -14.51 -3.74
CA GLN A 126 6.49 -15.39 -3.24
C GLN A 126 7.13 -14.78 -2.01
N GLN A 127 7.36 -15.58 -0.99
CA GLN A 127 8.04 -15.12 0.24
C GLN A 127 9.51 -14.82 -0.04
N LEU A 128 9.94 -13.60 0.33
CA LEU A 128 11.29 -13.08 0.15
C LEU A 128 12.13 -13.17 1.42
N GLY A 129 11.48 -13.12 2.56
CA GLY A 129 12.13 -13.04 3.86
C GLY A 129 11.11 -12.96 5.00
N LYS A 130 11.62 -12.51 6.14
CA LYS A 130 10.82 -12.29 7.35
C LYS A 130 11.03 -10.87 7.83
N LEU A 131 9.96 -10.19 8.26
CA LEU A 131 9.99 -8.87 8.87
C LEU A 131 10.92 -8.90 10.10
N GLY A 132 11.70 -7.84 10.28
CA GLY A 132 12.65 -7.74 11.36
C GLY A 132 12.84 -6.32 11.90
N ASN A 133 14.05 -6.10 12.41
CA ASN A 133 14.50 -4.81 12.96
C ASN A 133 16.01 -4.68 12.77
N THR A 134 16.55 -5.13 11.62
CA THR A 134 18.00 -5.10 11.35
C THR A 134 18.42 -3.81 10.64
N GLY A 135 19.72 -3.47 10.71
CA GLY A 135 20.24 -2.22 10.17
C GLY A 135 19.88 -0.99 11.04
N ARG A 136 19.69 0.16 10.41
CA ARG A 136 19.29 1.40 11.09
C ARG A 136 17.78 1.49 11.22
N SER A 137 17.23 0.83 12.20
CA SER A 137 15.79 0.77 12.46
C SER A 137 15.51 1.06 13.95
N THR A 138 14.39 1.70 14.23
CA THR A 138 13.96 2.06 15.60
C THR A 138 12.93 1.11 16.18
N GLY A 139 12.41 0.18 15.37
CA GLY A 139 11.37 -0.77 15.78
C GLY A 139 11.10 -1.79 14.68
N ALA A 140 10.33 -2.83 14.99
CA ALA A 140 9.99 -3.88 14.04
C ALA A 140 9.09 -3.34 12.91
N HIS A 141 9.63 -3.26 11.69
CA HIS A 141 8.89 -2.86 10.50
C HIS A 141 9.56 -3.35 9.22
N LEU A 142 8.82 -3.40 8.14
CA LEU A 142 9.34 -3.46 6.79
C LEU A 142 9.48 -2.03 6.26
N HIS A 143 10.69 -1.62 5.88
CA HIS A 143 10.88 -0.44 5.05
C HIS A 143 10.79 -0.86 3.58
N PHE A 144 9.77 -0.35 2.89
CA PHE A 144 9.44 -0.71 1.51
C PHE A 144 9.62 0.50 0.58
N GLU A 145 10.44 0.34 -0.46
CA GLU A 145 10.66 1.38 -1.48
C GLU A 145 10.18 0.93 -2.85
N VAL A 146 9.71 1.87 -3.64
CA VAL A 146 9.37 1.71 -5.06
C VAL A 146 10.18 2.71 -5.87
N HIS A 147 10.85 2.25 -6.92
CA HIS A 147 11.64 3.07 -7.84
C HIS A 147 11.15 2.87 -9.27
N ARG A 148 10.92 3.96 -9.99
CA ARG A 148 10.60 3.91 -11.41
C ARG A 148 11.88 3.86 -12.21
N GLY A 149 12.33 2.67 -12.62
CA GLY A 149 13.66 2.39 -13.12
C GLY A 149 14.58 1.90 -12.02
N GLU A 150 15.88 2.05 -12.18
CA GLU A 150 16.90 1.53 -11.27
C GLU A 150 16.93 2.30 -9.95
N TRP A 151 17.18 1.56 -8.87
CA TRP A 151 17.50 2.15 -7.59
C TRP A 151 18.87 2.86 -7.65
N THR A 152 18.92 4.09 -7.18
CA THR A 152 20.16 4.89 -7.07
C THR A 152 20.44 5.23 -5.61
N ILE A 153 21.70 5.55 -5.27
CA ILE A 153 22.07 5.92 -3.90
C ILE A 153 21.36 7.20 -3.46
N ASP A 154 21.13 8.13 -4.39
CA ASP A 154 20.44 9.40 -4.16
C ASP A 154 18.92 9.25 -4.25
N LYS A 155 18.44 8.05 -4.60
CA LYS A 155 17.01 7.69 -4.70
C LYS A 155 16.20 8.62 -5.60
N GLU A 156 16.81 9.10 -6.68
CA GLU A 156 16.19 10.02 -7.64
C GLU A 156 14.94 9.42 -8.31
N ASN A 157 14.93 8.09 -8.49
CA ASN A 157 13.84 7.37 -9.12
C ASN A 157 12.78 6.88 -8.13
N ALA A 158 12.95 7.19 -6.82
CA ALA A 158 12.00 6.77 -5.81
C ALA A 158 10.64 7.46 -6.01
N VAL A 159 9.59 6.68 -5.93
CA VAL A 159 8.21 7.15 -6.01
C VAL A 159 7.46 6.78 -4.73
N ASP A 160 6.48 7.59 -4.39
CA ASP A 160 5.60 7.31 -3.27
C ASP A 160 4.87 5.97 -3.49
N PRO A 161 5.02 4.98 -2.59
CA PRO A 161 4.34 3.70 -2.68
C PRO A 161 2.81 3.80 -2.79
N TYR A 162 2.19 4.86 -2.26
CA TYR A 162 0.77 5.07 -2.45
C TYR A 162 0.36 5.30 -3.92
N ARG A 163 1.29 5.67 -4.80
CA ARG A 163 1.01 5.76 -6.25
C ARG A 163 0.81 4.40 -6.91
N VAL A 164 1.32 3.33 -6.30
CA VAL A 164 1.19 1.97 -6.82
C VAL A 164 0.13 1.15 -6.06
N PHE A 165 -0.09 1.45 -4.78
CA PHE A 165 -1.10 0.76 -3.96
C PHE A 165 -2.43 1.51 -3.86
N GLY A 166 -2.52 2.76 -4.32
CA GLY A 166 -3.66 3.63 -4.12
C GLY A 166 -3.49 4.57 -2.93
N GLN A 167 -4.50 5.37 -2.63
CA GLN A 167 -4.44 6.34 -1.54
C GLN A 167 -4.49 5.64 -0.19
N GLY A 168 -3.70 6.14 0.76
CA GLY A 168 -3.64 5.61 2.12
C GLY A 168 -3.12 6.63 3.13
N GLU A 169 -3.03 6.22 4.38
CA GLU A 169 -2.56 7.08 5.47
C GLU A 169 -1.78 6.28 6.52
N VAL A 170 -0.97 6.98 7.30
CA VAL A 170 -0.32 6.41 8.49
C VAL A 170 -1.41 5.98 9.49
N GLY A 171 -1.23 4.81 10.10
CA GLY A 171 -2.23 4.17 10.96
C GLY A 171 -3.13 3.16 10.23
N GLN A 172 -3.06 3.10 8.90
CA GLN A 172 -3.80 2.13 8.11
C GLN A 172 -3.23 0.72 8.30
N LEU A 173 -4.11 -0.27 8.46
CA LEU A 173 -3.75 -1.68 8.37
C LEU A 173 -3.74 -2.14 6.92
N VAL A 174 -2.73 -2.91 6.58
CA VAL A 174 -2.57 -3.53 5.27
C VAL A 174 -2.36 -5.03 5.42
N PHE A 175 -2.78 -5.80 4.42
CA PHE A 175 -2.74 -7.25 4.45
C PHE A 175 -1.87 -7.77 3.31
N ALA A 176 -0.98 -8.70 3.65
CA ALA A 176 -0.10 -9.33 2.68
C ALA A 176 -0.90 -10.04 1.57
N LYS A 177 -0.45 -9.89 0.34
CA LYS A 177 -1.05 -10.49 -0.86
C LYS A 177 -2.46 -9.99 -1.20
N GLU A 178 -2.96 -9.01 -0.50
CA GLU A 178 -4.20 -8.34 -0.87
C GLU A 178 -3.91 -7.14 -1.76
N LYS A 179 -4.81 -6.88 -2.70
CA LYS A 179 -4.85 -5.63 -3.45
C LYS A 179 -5.21 -4.51 -2.48
N ASP A 180 -4.90 -3.32 -2.94
CA ASP A 180 -5.29 -2.06 -2.32
C ASP A 180 -6.64 -2.19 -1.59
N PRO A 181 -6.66 -2.12 -0.26
CA PRO A 181 -7.90 -2.10 0.50
C PRO A 181 -8.76 -0.86 0.20
N PHE A 182 -8.21 0.13 -0.55
CA PHE A 182 -8.89 1.36 -0.95
C PHE A 182 -9.53 1.30 -2.33
N GLN A 183 -9.21 0.34 -3.18
CA GLN A 183 -10.01 0.13 -4.37
C GLN A 183 -11.37 -0.37 -3.91
N ALA A 184 -12.27 0.57 -3.70
CA ALA A 184 -13.68 0.29 -3.57
C ALA A 184 -14.02 -0.77 -4.61
N VAL A 185 -14.45 -1.93 -4.15
CA VAL A 185 -15.07 -2.92 -5.00
C VAL A 185 -16.13 -2.17 -5.78
N GLY A 186 -15.89 -1.95 -7.07
CA GLY A 186 -16.94 -1.53 -7.97
C GLY A 186 -17.99 -2.62 -7.88
N VAL A 187 -19.02 -2.37 -7.09
CA VAL A 187 -20.15 -3.27 -6.92
C VAL A 187 -20.94 -3.24 -8.21
N THR A 188 -20.52 -4.06 -9.17
CA THR A 188 -21.40 -4.58 -10.20
C THR A 188 -21.69 -6.04 -9.88
N GLY A 189 -22.45 -6.23 -8.83
CA GLY A 189 -23.01 -7.51 -8.43
C GLY A 189 -24.38 -7.21 -7.85
N THR A 190 -25.41 -7.64 -8.54
CA THR A 190 -26.81 -7.61 -8.10
C THR A 190 -26.89 -8.06 -6.65
N ALA A 191 -27.30 -7.12 -5.79
CA ALA A 191 -27.63 -7.41 -4.42
C ALA A 191 -28.83 -8.34 -4.38
N GLU A 192 -28.60 -9.62 -4.12
CA GLU A 192 -29.65 -10.45 -3.53
C GLU A 192 -29.84 -9.97 -2.09
N SER A 193 -30.99 -9.38 -1.87
CA SER A 193 -31.46 -8.92 -0.58
C SER A 193 -31.63 -10.11 0.36
N LEU A 194 -30.66 -10.27 1.30
CA LEU A 194 -30.89 -11.11 2.47
C LEU A 194 -31.79 -10.35 3.46
N PRO A 195 -32.63 -11.06 4.24
CA PRO A 195 -33.63 -10.42 5.08
C PRO A 195 -33.01 -9.54 6.13
N ASP A 196 -33.60 -8.37 6.33
CA ASP A 196 -33.36 -7.37 7.35
C ASP A 196 -33.48 -7.97 8.76
N GLU A 197 -32.37 -8.50 9.29
CA GLU A 197 -32.26 -8.69 10.74
C GLU A 197 -31.78 -7.37 11.33
N SER A 198 -32.66 -6.70 12.03
CA SER A 198 -32.40 -5.49 12.82
C SER A 198 -31.11 -5.67 13.66
N VAL A 199 -30.02 -5.16 13.13
CA VAL A 199 -28.71 -5.19 13.81
C VAL A 199 -28.80 -4.25 15.00
N ALA A 200 -28.66 -4.77 16.20
CA ALA A 200 -28.58 -3.98 17.43
C ALA A 200 -27.47 -2.93 17.29
N GLU A 201 -27.75 -1.69 17.76
CA GLU A 201 -26.80 -0.57 17.70
C GLU A 201 -25.40 -0.97 18.15
N GLY A 202 -24.40 -0.59 17.37
CA GLY A 202 -22.99 -0.82 17.70
C GLY A 202 -22.45 -2.22 17.36
N VAL A 203 -23.15 -3.03 16.59
CA VAL A 203 -22.65 -4.33 16.13
C VAL A 203 -22.55 -4.34 14.60
N HIS A 204 -21.37 -4.67 14.10
CA HIS A 204 -21.12 -4.93 12.68
C HIS A 204 -20.94 -6.44 12.47
N ILE A 205 -21.57 -6.99 11.44
CA ILE A 205 -21.35 -8.39 11.02
C ILE A 205 -20.38 -8.37 9.85
N VAL A 206 -19.24 -9.00 10.02
CA VAL A 206 -18.17 -9.02 9.00
C VAL A 206 -18.61 -9.81 7.78
N HIS A 207 -18.59 -9.18 6.62
CA HIS A 207 -18.85 -9.81 5.33
C HIS A 207 -17.55 -10.28 4.67
N LYS A 208 -17.67 -11.11 3.63
CA LYS A 208 -16.52 -11.61 2.87
C LYS A 208 -15.77 -10.42 2.23
N GLY A 209 -14.47 -10.32 2.53
CA GLY A 209 -13.58 -9.27 1.99
C GLY A 209 -13.52 -7.99 2.82
N GLU A 210 -14.26 -7.89 3.94
CA GLU A 210 -14.14 -6.75 4.83
C GLU A 210 -12.90 -6.83 5.72
N THR A 211 -12.36 -5.67 6.04
CA THR A 211 -11.20 -5.50 6.92
C THR A 211 -11.57 -4.59 8.10
N LEU A 212 -10.85 -4.73 9.22
CA LEU A 212 -11.05 -3.81 10.36
C LEU A 212 -10.88 -2.34 9.97
N TRP A 213 -9.95 -2.06 9.06
CA TRP A 213 -9.75 -0.72 8.56
C TRP A 213 -10.95 -0.23 7.73
N GLY A 214 -11.46 -1.03 6.79
CA GLY A 214 -12.67 -0.69 6.02
C GLY A 214 -13.86 -0.41 6.94
N ILE A 215 -14.04 -1.27 7.96
CA ILE A 215 -15.08 -1.11 8.97
C ILE A 215 -14.83 0.15 9.81
N SER A 216 -13.59 0.42 10.22
CA SER A 216 -13.22 1.62 10.99
C SER A 216 -13.57 2.90 10.25
N ARG A 217 -13.28 2.96 8.95
CA ARG A 217 -13.63 4.10 8.09
C ARG A 217 -15.13 4.24 7.88
N GLN A 218 -15.83 3.12 7.72
CA GLN A 218 -17.29 3.12 7.58
C GLN A 218 -17.99 3.72 8.80
N TYR A 219 -17.42 3.49 9.99
CA TYR A 219 -18.01 3.92 11.26
C TYR A 219 -17.32 5.14 11.88
N GLY A 220 -16.23 5.66 11.28
CA GLY A 220 -15.50 6.82 11.78
C GLY A 220 -14.80 6.61 13.12
N VAL A 221 -14.41 5.38 13.43
CA VAL A 221 -13.69 4.96 14.65
C VAL A 221 -12.31 4.41 14.27
N SER A 222 -11.35 4.41 15.19
CA SER A 222 -10.05 3.83 14.92
C SER A 222 -10.08 2.30 14.98
N VAL A 223 -9.15 1.66 14.29
CA VAL A 223 -8.99 0.20 14.33
C VAL A 223 -8.67 -0.27 15.74
N GLU A 224 -7.83 0.49 16.47
CA GLU A 224 -7.47 0.22 17.86
C GLU A 224 -8.69 0.21 18.78
N GLU A 225 -9.59 1.17 18.62
CA GLU A 225 -10.85 1.21 19.39
C GLU A 225 -11.73 0.00 19.12
N ILE A 226 -11.85 -0.42 17.84
CA ILE A 226 -12.58 -1.64 17.49
C ILE A 226 -11.91 -2.86 18.11
N MET A 227 -10.58 -2.98 17.98
CA MET A 227 -9.84 -4.12 18.54
C MET A 227 -9.96 -4.20 20.06
N GLN A 228 -9.78 -3.08 20.76
CA GLN A 228 -9.93 -2.99 22.22
C GLN A 228 -11.34 -3.39 22.66
N LYS A 229 -12.36 -2.85 21.98
CA LYS A 229 -13.77 -3.13 22.29
C LYS A 229 -14.13 -4.61 22.14
N ASN A 230 -13.45 -5.31 21.22
CA ASN A 230 -13.69 -6.72 20.92
C ASN A 230 -12.65 -7.68 21.52
N ALA A 231 -11.76 -7.18 22.39
CA ALA A 231 -10.64 -7.93 22.97
C ALA A 231 -9.81 -8.71 21.93
N MET A 232 -9.64 -8.12 20.74
CA MET A 232 -8.90 -8.72 19.64
C MET A 232 -7.40 -8.55 19.84
N LYS A 233 -6.63 -9.63 19.61
CA LYS A 233 -5.16 -9.63 19.67
C LYS A 233 -4.50 -9.51 18.29
N SER A 234 -5.27 -9.61 17.23
CA SER A 234 -4.83 -9.47 15.83
C SER A 234 -5.97 -8.88 14.99
N SER A 235 -5.63 -8.33 13.83
CA SER A 235 -6.59 -7.74 12.89
C SER A 235 -7.40 -8.74 12.07
N GLY A 236 -7.09 -10.04 12.18
CA GLY A 236 -7.78 -11.10 11.43
C GLY A 236 -9.26 -11.18 11.73
N LEU A 237 -10.09 -11.07 10.68
CA LEU A 237 -11.54 -11.18 10.75
C LEU A 237 -12.02 -12.52 10.17
N LYS A 238 -13.13 -13.03 10.72
CA LYS A 238 -13.85 -14.16 10.14
C LYS A 238 -15.17 -13.69 9.56
N VAL A 239 -15.55 -14.21 8.40
CA VAL A 239 -16.89 -13.94 7.83
C VAL A 239 -17.96 -14.35 8.86
N ASN A 240 -18.98 -13.51 9.00
CA ASN A 240 -20.04 -13.59 10.01
C ASN A 240 -19.54 -13.32 11.46
N GLN A 241 -18.30 -12.85 11.65
CA GLN A 241 -17.87 -12.38 12.96
C GLN A 241 -18.68 -11.14 13.37
N ARG A 242 -19.15 -11.08 14.61
CA ARG A 242 -19.80 -9.89 15.16
C ARG A 242 -18.74 -9.01 15.82
N LEU A 243 -18.68 -7.77 15.40
CA LEU A 243 -17.78 -6.76 15.97
C LEU A 243 -18.61 -5.69 16.68
N MET A 244 -18.30 -5.45 17.93
CA MET A 244 -18.82 -4.30 18.67
C MET A 244 -18.04 -3.05 18.21
N ILE A 245 -18.75 -2.08 17.66
CA ILE A 245 -18.15 -0.86 17.14
C ILE A 245 -18.31 0.27 18.15
N PRO A 246 -17.23 0.82 18.73
CA PRO A 246 -17.32 1.89 19.71
C PRO A 246 -17.97 3.16 19.15
N GLY A 247 -18.99 3.67 19.81
CA GLY A 247 -19.57 4.97 19.47
C GLY A 247 -20.20 5.09 18.08
N SER A 248 -20.43 3.98 17.39
CA SER A 248 -20.92 3.98 16.01
C SER A 248 -22.45 4.00 15.91
N SER A 249 -22.91 4.83 14.98
CA SER A 249 -24.23 4.64 14.37
C SER A 249 -24.06 4.05 12.97
N PRO A 250 -24.98 3.23 12.48
CA PRO A 250 -24.99 2.78 11.10
C PRO A 250 -24.93 3.97 10.14
N LYS A 251 -24.33 3.76 8.95
CA LYS A 251 -24.26 4.82 7.92
C LYS A 251 -25.65 5.43 7.70
N GLY A 252 -25.73 6.74 7.89
CA GLY A 252 -27.03 7.45 7.82
C GLY A 252 -27.72 7.69 9.17
N GLN A 253 -27.12 7.27 10.28
CA GLN A 253 -27.63 7.55 11.63
C GLN A 253 -26.54 8.21 12.47
N TYR A 254 -26.96 9.05 13.41
CA TYR A 254 -26.09 9.71 14.38
C TYR A 254 -26.64 9.49 15.79
N VAL A 255 -25.81 9.00 16.71
CA VAL A 255 -26.18 8.91 18.12
C VAL A 255 -25.83 10.22 18.80
N VAL A 256 -26.84 10.87 19.37
CA VAL A 256 -26.69 12.13 20.10
C VAL A 256 -25.78 11.90 21.32
N LYS A 257 -24.74 12.75 21.42
CA LYS A 257 -23.81 12.77 22.56
C LYS A 257 -24.24 13.82 23.58
N GLN A 258 -23.72 13.73 24.79
CA GLN A 258 -23.96 14.74 25.79
C GLN A 258 -23.40 16.10 25.34
N GLY A 259 -24.27 17.14 25.32
CA GLY A 259 -23.94 18.49 24.87
C GLY A 259 -24.18 18.75 23.38
N ASP A 260 -24.65 17.74 22.62
CA ASP A 260 -25.04 17.95 21.24
C ASP A 260 -26.32 18.79 21.12
N THR A 261 -26.39 19.53 20.03
CA THR A 261 -27.57 20.25 19.56
C THR A 261 -27.88 19.84 18.12
N LEU A 262 -29.10 19.98 17.66
CA LEU A 262 -29.46 19.74 16.26
C LEU A 262 -28.55 20.55 15.31
N TYR A 263 -28.19 21.77 15.71
CA TYR A 263 -27.30 22.62 14.93
C TYR A 263 -25.86 22.07 14.88
N SER A 264 -25.28 21.61 16.02
CA SER A 264 -23.94 21.05 16.03
C SER A 264 -23.87 19.76 15.22
N ILE A 265 -24.90 18.92 15.29
CA ILE A 265 -25.01 17.67 14.53
C ILE A 265 -25.15 17.96 13.03
N SER A 266 -26.04 18.89 12.60
CA SER A 266 -26.21 19.24 11.20
C SER A 266 -24.90 19.71 10.57
N LYS A 267 -24.16 20.56 11.27
CA LYS A 267 -22.82 21.02 10.84
C LYS A 267 -21.80 19.90 10.75
N ALA A 268 -21.73 19.05 11.77
CA ALA A 268 -20.77 17.95 11.84
C ALA A 268 -21.05 16.86 10.77
N GLN A 269 -22.32 16.64 10.43
CA GLN A 269 -22.72 15.63 9.45
C GLN A 269 -22.90 16.20 8.03
N GLY A 270 -22.75 17.53 7.84
CA GLY A 270 -22.90 18.16 6.54
C GLY A 270 -24.33 18.09 5.97
N ILE A 271 -25.33 17.94 6.83
CA ILE A 271 -26.75 17.92 6.47
C ILE A 271 -27.39 19.27 6.83
N ASP A 272 -28.35 19.72 6.03
CA ASP A 272 -29.13 20.89 6.35
C ASP A 272 -29.99 20.67 7.60
N MET A 273 -30.17 21.71 8.42
CA MET A 273 -30.89 21.57 9.68
C MET A 273 -32.37 21.24 9.49
N ASP A 274 -32.98 21.82 8.50
CA ASP A 274 -34.40 21.56 8.22
C ASP A 274 -34.58 20.15 7.68
N GLU A 275 -33.60 19.67 6.91
CA GLU A 275 -33.54 18.30 6.42
C GLU A 275 -33.33 17.31 7.55
N LEU A 276 -32.38 17.58 8.48
CA LEU A 276 -32.16 16.74 9.67
C LEU A 276 -33.43 16.62 10.51
N VAL A 277 -34.13 17.74 10.73
CA VAL A 277 -35.37 17.80 11.51
C VAL A 277 -36.47 17.01 10.82
N SER A 278 -36.65 17.23 9.52
CA SER A 278 -37.70 16.57 8.71
C SER A 278 -37.51 15.04 8.64
N ARG A 279 -36.27 14.58 8.43
CA ARG A 279 -35.96 13.15 8.34
C ARG A 279 -36.23 12.38 9.64
N ASN A 280 -36.24 13.10 10.75
CA ASN A 280 -36.37 12.50 12.08
C ASN A 280 -37.75 12.79 12.72
N ASP A 281 -38.70 13.35 11.98
CA ASP A 281 -40.02 13.74 12.48
C ASP A 281 -39.93 14.65 13.74
N LEU A 282 -38.88 15.51 13.78
CA LEU A 282 -38.63 16.40 14.90
C LEU A 282 -39.24 17.80 14.62
N ASN A 283 -39.36 18.56 15.67
CA ASN A 283 -39.60 20.02 15.59
C ASN A 283 -38.24 20.73 15.79
N PRO A 284 -37.92 21.85 15.09
CA PRO A 284 -36.69 22.61 15.30
C PRO A 284 -36.42 23.00 16.77
N ALA A 285 -37.46 23.12 17.58
CA ALA A 285 -37.38 23.40 19.01
C ALA A 285 -37.36 22.13 19.90
N SER A 286 -37.39 20.95 19.31
CA SER A 286 -37.37 19.69 20.07
C SER A 286 -36.06 19.53 20.83
N ALA A 287 -36.15 19.14 22.10
CA ALA A 287 -34.99 18.68 22.84
C ALA A 287 -34.56 17.31 22.28
N ILE A 288 -33.26 17.17 22.06
CA ILE A 288 -32.64 15.89 21.76
C ILE A 288 -31.88 15.40 23.01
N TYR A 289 -31.81 14.11 23.18
CA TYR A 289 -31.26 13.49 24.38
C TYR A 289 -30.05 12.62 24.05
N PRO A 290 -29.03 12.55 24.94
CA PRO A 290 -27.95 11.61 24.78
C PRO A 290 -28.48 10.17 24.52
N GLN A 291 -27.83 9.47 23.60
CA GLN A 291 -28.21 8.14 23.08
C GLN A 291 -29.42 8.12 22.14
N GLN A 292 -30.04 9.26 21.87
CA GLN A 292 -31.05 9.35 20.80
C GLN A 292 -30.40 9.13 19.44
N VAL A 293 -31.03 8.33 18.57
CA VAL A 293 -30.56 8.07 17.21
C VAL A 293 -31.27 9.01 16.22
N LEU A 294 -30.49 9.74 15.43
CA LEU A 294 -30.99 10.60 14.37
C LEU A 294 -30.57 10.08 13.01
N LYS A 295 -31.47 10.09 12.04
CA LYS A 295 -31.19 9.84 10.62
C LYS A 295 -30.50 11.06 10.02
N VAL A 296 -29.27 10.89 9.48
CA VAL A 296 -28.45 11.99 8.92
C VAL A 296 -28.18 11.84 7.43
N TYR A 297 -28.61 10.74 6.81
CA TYR A 297 -28.56 10.50 5.36
C TYR A 297 -29.85 9.81 4.87
#